data_53db78df1fb4188609b753a523076788
#
_entry.id   53db78df1fb4188609b753a523076788
#
_cell.length_a   1.000
_cell.length_b   1.000
_cell.length_c   1.000
_cell.angle_alpha   90.00
_cell.angle_beta   90.00
_cell.angle_gamma   90.00
#
_symmetry.space_group_name_H-M   'P 1'
#
loop_
_entity.id
_entity.type
_entity.pdbx_description
1 polymer ?
#
loop_
_entity_poly.entity_id
_entity_poly.type
_entity_poly.pdbx_seq_one_letter_code
_entity_poly.pdbx_strand_id
1 'polypeptide(L)'
;YKPDAPDAMRIGTIAKRLAACVRAVDTSRPVTGALAGVVMSNETEYPDAVDVVGYNYTENRYDQDHATYPNRIIYGSETGSGLDAWYAVRDKDFIFGQFIWTGTDYLGESGRWPSRGLYTGLLDFGSFPKPRGHFRASLWCENPVTYAGTYPVYVNPKHPEHVFLSPDAWDIWNYDEGQNIRVVCYTNAPQARLLLCLLYTSPSPRD
;
A
#
# COMPACT_ATOMS: atom_id res chain seq x y z
N TYR A 1 17.87 1.96 18.90
CA TYR A 1 19.25 1.87 18.39
C TYR A 1 20.09 0.96 19.29
N LYS A 2 20.84 0.07 18.66
CA LYS A 2 21.85 -0.70 19.40
C LYS A 2 23.09 0.18 19.60
N PRO A 3 23.80 0.07 20.72
CA PRO A 3 24.99 0.90 20.99
C PRO A 3 26.11 0.77 19.96
N ASP A 4 26.11 -0.33 19.19
CA ASP A 4 27.06 -0.66 18.13
C ASP A 4 26.51 -0.38 16.71
N ALA A 5 25.32 0.25 16.60
CA ALA A 5 24.79 0.62 15.30
C ALA A 5 25.67 1.66 14.61
N PRO A 6 25.85 1.58 13.28
CA PRO A 6 26.56 2.62 12.54
C PRO A 6 25.91 3.99 12.76
N ASP A 7 26.76 5.05 12.77
CA ASP A 7 26.26 6.41 12.81
C ASP A 7 25.33 6.69 11.63
N ALA A 8 24.10 7.11 11.92
CA ALA A 8 23.08 7.40 10.92
C ALA A 8 23.51 8.52 9.93
N MET A 9 24.37 9.46 10.37
CA MET A 9 24.87 10.54 9.51
C MET A 9 25.67 10.01 8.31
N ARG A 10 26.27 8.83 8.41
CA ARG A 10 26.99 8.18 7.31
C ARG A 10 26.11 7.90 6.10
N ILE A 11 24.78 7.77 6.27
CA ILE A 11 23.89 7.48 5.15
C ILE A 11 23.90 8.60 4.12
N GLY A 12 23.98 9.87 4.54
CA GLY A 12 24.09 11.02 3.64
C GLY A 12 25.36 10.98 2.81
N THR A 13 26.52 10.73 3.46
CA THR A 13 27.79 10.60 2.75
C THR A 13 27.79 9.44 1.75
N ILE A 14 27.21 8.29 2.12
CA ILE A 14 27.11 7.13 1.22
C ILE A 14 26.18 7.45 0.05
N ALA A 15 25.02 8.06 0.31
CA ALA A 15 24.07 8.44 -0.72
C ALA A 15 24.68 9.41 -1.76
N LYS A 16 25.41 10.43 -1.31
CA LYS A 16 26.14 11.36 -2.20
C LYS A 16 27.13 10.63 -3.11
N ARG A 17 27.89 9.71 -2.55
CA ARG A 17 28.86 8.92 -3.35
C ARG A 17 28.17 8.03 -4.37
N LEU A 18 27.10 7.32 -3.97
CA LEU A 18 26.35 6.45 -4.88
C LEU A 18 25.66 7.26 -5.97
N ALA A 19 25.02 8.37 -5.64
CA ALA A 19 24.41 9.26 -6.63
C ALA A 19 25.45 9.82 -7.62
N ALA A 20 26.63 10.18 -7.15
CA ALA A 20 27.71 10.62 -8.02
C ALA A 20 28.20 9.51 -8.97
N CYS A 21 28.29 8.26 -8.48
CA CYS A 21 28.64 7.11 -9.34
C CYS A 21 27.57 6.87 -10.43
N VAL A 22 26.28 6.97 -10.08
CA VAL A 22 25.19 6.84 -11.07
C VAL A 22 25.27 7.93 -12.11
N ARG A 23 25.41 9.21 -11.68
CA ARG A 23 25.48 10.37 -12.58
C ARG A 23 26.72 10.38 -13.47
N ALA A 24 27.78 9.72 -13.05
CA ALA A 24 28.99 9.55 -13.90
C ALA A 24 28.75 8.61 -15.10
N VAL A 25 27.75 7.74 -15.02
CA VAL A 25 27.43 6.76 -16.08
C VAL A 25 26.17 7.16 -16.84
N ASP A 26 25.13 7.64 -16.15
CA ASP A 26 23.86 8.06 -16.74
C ASP A 26 23.46 9.45 -16.22
N THR A 27 23.49 10.43 -17.10
CA THR A 27 23.03 11.81 -16.83
C THR A 27 21.63 12.08 -17.38
N SER A 28 20.99 11.11 -18.02
CA SER A 28 19.72 11.27 -18.71
C SER A 28 18.49 11.11 -17.81
N ARG A 29 18.67 10.53 -16.61
CA ARG A 29 17.59 10.23 -15.66
C ARG A 29 17.88 10.79 -14.28
N PRO A 30 16.84 11.23 -13.54
CA PRO A 30 17.01 11.62 -12.15
C PRO A 30 17.37 10.41 -11.27
N VAL A 31 18.15 10.66 -10.23
CA VAL A 31 18.50 9.66 -9.22
C VAL A 31 17.49 9.73 -8.09
N THR A 32 17.00 8.61 -7.66
CA THR A 32 16.09 8.50 -6.53
C THR A 32 16.65 7.60 -5.43
N GLY A 33 16.14 7.79 -4.22
CA GLY A 33 16.42 6.92 -3.08
C GLY A 33 15.23 6.85 -2.15
N ALA A 34 15.04 5.69 -1.52
CA ALA A 34 13.94 5.41 -0.60
C ALA A 34 14.35 5.67 0.85
N LEU A 35 13.60 6.51 1.55
CA LEU A 35 13.80 6.82 2.96
C LEU A 35 12.96 5.89 3.83
N ALA A 36 13.58 4.89 4.45
CA ALA A 36 12.91 3.98 5.37
C ALA A 36 12.52 4.64 6.71
N GLY A 37 13.17 5.74 7.07
CA GLY A 37 12.89 6.53 8.26
C GLY A 37 13.02 8.02 7.96
N VAL A 38 11.96 8.62 7.40
CA VAL A 38 11.98 9.99 6.87
C VAL A 38 12.39 11.02 7.90
N VAL A 39 11.87 10.95 9.12
CA VAL A 39 12.18 11.91 10.20
C VAL A 39 13.68 11.93 10.49
N MET A 40 14.29 10.76 10.63
CA MET A 40 15.74 10.66 10.86
C MET A 40 16.54 11.01 9.60
N SER A 41 16.04 10.65 8.43
CA SER A 41 16.73 10.97 7.18
C SER A 41 16.78 12.47 6.91
N ASN A 42 15.78 13.23 7.37
CA ASN A 42 15.76 14.70 7.28
C ASN A 42 16.88 15.37 8.11
N GLU A 43 17.41 14.68 9.14
CA GLU A 43 18.56 15.15 9.91
C GLU A 43 19.90 14.84 9.23
N THR A 44 19.87 14.17 8.08
CA THR A 44 21.05 13.79 7.31
C THR A 44 21.05 14.47 5.95
N GLU A 45 22.16 14.36 5.23
CA GLU A 45 22.24 14.85 3.84
C GLU A 45 21.65 13.87 2.81
N TYR A 46 20.95 12.80 3.23
CA TYR A 46 20.45 11.79 2.29
C TYR A 46 19.36 12.33 1.35
N PRO A 47 18.33 13.04 1.83
CA PRO A 47 17.33 13.61 0.92
C PRO A 47 17.94 14.56 -0.13
N ASP A 48 18.99 15.30 0.25
CA ASP A 48 19.64 16.28 -0.63
C ASP A 48 20.63 15.64 -1.63
N ALA A 49 20.96 14.37 -1.43
CA ALA A 49 21.85 13.63 -2.32
C ALA A 49 21.17 13.15 -3.60
N VAL A 50 19.84 13.08 -3.61
CA VAL A 50 19.02 12.53 -4.69
C VAL A 50 18.12 13.61 -5.30
N ASP A 51 17.70 13.39 -6.55
CA ASP A 51 16.85 14.34 -7.27
C ASP A 51 15.37 14.16 -6.93
N VAL A 52 14.99 12.92 -6.58
CA VAL A 52 13.61 12.54 -6.22
C VAL A 52 13.66 11.72 -4.94
N VAL A 53 12.87 12.10 -3.95
CA VAL A 53 12.93 11.52 -2.61
C VAL A 53 11.76 10.58 -2.37
N GLY A 54 12.07 9.30 -2.22
CA GLY A 54 11.09 8.27 -1.92
C GLY A 54 10.81 8.14 -0.41
N TYR A 55 9.56 8.06 -0.04
CA TYR A 55 9.10 7.90 1.34
C TYR A 55 8.49 6.51 1.52
N ASN A 56 9.02 5.72 2.48
CA ASN A 56 8.46 4.41 2.81
C ASN A 56 7.50 4.53 4.01
N TYR A 57 6.21 4.22 3.79
CA TYR A 57 5.17 4.13 4.84
C TYR A 57 5.08 5.36 5.76
N THR A 58 5.30 6.54 5.21
CA THR A 58 5.30 7.81 5.96
C THR A 58 4.46 8.88 5.28
N GLU A 59 3.31 8.48 4.77
CA GLU A 59 2.34 9.32 4.08
C GLU A 59 1.88 10.51 4.94
N ASN A 60 1.88 10.32 6.25
CA ASN A 60 1.55 11.36 7.24
C ASN A 60 2.57 12.50 7.30
N ARG A 61 3.72 12.35 6.64
CA ARG A 61 4.76 13.39 6.57
C ARG A 61 4.66 14.27 5.32
N TYR A 62 3.89 13.87 4.32
CA TYR A 62 3.89 14.56 3.02
C TYR A 62 3.60 16.05 3.14
N ASP A 63 2.54 16.45 3.83
CA ASP A 63 2.15 17.86 3.95
C ASP A 63 3.19 18.68 4.72
N GLN A 64 3.66 18.13 5.85
CA GLN A 64 4.65 18.82 6.68
C GLN A 64 5.98 18.99 5.96
N ASP A 65 6.44 17.94 5.30
CA ASP A 65 7.74 17.97 4.63
C ASP A 65 7.68 18.77 3.34
N HIS A 66 6.55 18.78 2.63
CA HIS A 66 6.35 19.69 1.50
C HIS A 66 6.37 21.18 1.92
N ALA A 67 5.75 21.50 3.05
CA ALA A 67 5.80 22.85 3.60
C ALA A 67 7.22 23.27 4.04
N THR A 68 7.99 22.33 4.60
CA THR A 68 9.36 22.58 5.07
C THR A 68 10.37 22.61 3.94
N TYR A 69 10.18 21.76 2.94
CA TYR A 69 11.08 21.56 1.79
C TYR A 69 10.31 21.70 0.47
N PRO A 70 9.85 22.89 0.09
CA PRO A 70 8.91 23.10 -1.03
C PRO A 70 9.45 22.68 -2.40
N ASN A 71 10.78 22.60 -2.55
CA ASN A 71 11.42 22.20 -3.80
C ASN A 71 11.68 20.67 -3.88
N ARG A 72 11.38 19.93 -2.80
CA ARG A 72 11.61 18.50 -2.76
C ARG A 72 10.53 17.77 -3.56
N ILE A 73 10.96 16.98 -4.54
CA ILE A 73 10.07 16.10 -5.29
C ILE A 73 9.87 14.83 -4.45
N ILE A 74 8.65 14.58 -4.01
CA ILE A 74 8.30 13.49 -3.09
C ILE A 74 7.40 12.48 -3.80
N TYR A 75 7.61 11.20 -3.50
CA TYR A 75 6.71 10.11 -3.88
C TYR A 75 6.71 9.01 -2.82
N GLY A 76 5.69 8.14 -2.84
CA GLY A 76 5.65 6.94 -2.01
C GLY A 76 6.46 5.83 -2.64
N SER A 77 7.73 5.68 -2.24
CA SER A 77 8.61 4.64 -2.78
C SER A 77 8.24 3.25 -2.29
N GLU A 78 7.56 3.17 -1.14
CA GLU A 78 6.99 1.94 -0.61
C GLU A 78 5.78 2.28 0.25
N THR A 79 4.60 1.82 -0.16
CA THR A 79 3.33 2.14 0.50
C THR A 79 2.47 0.90 0.67
N GLY A 80 1.54 0.95 1.60
CA GLY A 80 0.52 -0.07 1.76
C GLY A 80 -0.55 -0.04 0.65
N SER A 81 -1.34 -1.10 0.58
CA SER A 81 -2.46 -1.21 -0.36
C SER A 81 -3.76 -0.57 0.16
N GLY A 82 -3.78 -0.03 1.37
CA GLY A 82 -4.95 0.53 2.04
C GLY A 82 -5.51 1.80 1.40
N LEU A 83 -6.70 2.16 1.81
CA LEU A 83 -7.44 3.31 1.28
C LEU A 83 -6.80 4.64 1.70
N ASP A 84 -6.29 4.71 2.91
CA ASP A 84 -5.56 5.85 3.47
C ASP A 84 -4.30 6.18 2.66
N ALA A 85 -3.51 5.16 2.30
CA ALA A 85 -2.35 5.32 1.44
C ALA A 85 -2.74 5.79 0.02
N TRP A 86 -3.89 5.34 -0.49
CA TRP A 86 -4.45 5.81 -1.75
C TRP A 86 -4.81 7.30 -1.69
N TYR A 87 -5.58 7.73 -0.69
CA TYR A 87 -5.98 9.13 -0.53
C TYR A 87 -4.80 10.07 -0.29
N ALA A 88 -3.79 9.60 0.42
CA ALA A 88 -2.59 10.38 0.68
C ALA A 88 -1.83 10.77 -0.59
N VAL A 89 -2.04 10.06 -1.70
CA VAL A 89 -1.43 10.36 -3.00
C VAL A 89 -2.42 11.00 -3.95
N ARG A 90 -3.63 10.43 -4.08
CA ARG A 90 -4.66 10.92 -5.01
C ARG A 90 -4.99 12.39 -4.81
N ASP A 91 -5.04 12.84 -3.57
CA ASP A 91 -5.53 14.15 -3.18
C ASP A 91 -4.42 15.20 -3.00
N LYS A 92 -3.18 14.91 -3.46
CA LYS A 92 -2.03 15.80 -3.31
C LYS A 92 -1.27 15.97 -4.64
N ASP A 93 -1.41 17.15 -5.23
CA ASP A 93 -0.79 17.49 -6.53
C ASP A 93 0.74 17.47 -6.50
N PHE A 94 1.34 17.61 -5.31
CA PHE A 94 2.79 17.60 -5.14
C PHE A 94 3.38 16.20 -4.93
N ILE A 95 2.55 15.15 -4.85
CA ILE A 95 2.98 13.74 -4.80
C ILE A 95 2.69 13.11 -6.15
N PHE A 96 3.72 12.81 -6.93
CA PHE A 96 3.53 12.34 -8.30
C PHE A 96 3.15 10.85 -8.41
N GLY A 97 3.25 10.07 -7.35
CA GLY A 97 2.89 8.65 -7.40
C GLY A 97 3.26 7.85 -6.17
N GLN A 98 2.92 6.57 -6.22
CA GLN A 98 3.24 5.60 -5.17
C GLN A 98 3.58 4.25 -5.77
N PHE A 99 4.41 3.49 -5.04
CA PHE A 99 4.74 2.09 -5.31
C PHE A 99 4.29 1.23 -4.15
N ILE A 100 3.40 0.28 -4.42
CA ILE A 100 2.80 -0.56 -3.39
C ILE A 100 3.74 -1.73 -3.08
N TRP A 101 3.96 -1.99 -1.82
CA TRP A 101 4.59 -3.22 -1.36
C TRP A 101 3.52 -4.27 -1.03
N THR A 102 3.28 -5.30 -1.90
CA THR A 102 3.98 -5.51 -3.16
C THR A 102 2.99 -5.71 -4.32
N GLY A 103 3.48 -5.60 -5.56
CA GLY A 103 2.68 -5.91 -6.73
C GLY A 103 2.35 -7.39 -6.83
N THR A 104 3.31 -8.28 -6.60
CA THR A 104 3.16 -9.74 -6.75
C THR A 104 3.71 -10.45 -5.53
N ASP A 105 3.10 -11.57 -5.14
CA ASP A 105 3.68 -12.46 -4.15
C ASP A 105 5.06 -12.95 -4.62
N TYR A 106 6.00 -13.13 -3.70
CA TYR A 106 7.35 -13.55 -4.07
C TYR A 106 7.97 -14.51 -3.05
N LEU A 107 8.94 -15.30 -3.51
CA LEU A 107 9.73 -16.18 -2.66
C LEU A 107 10.79 -15.36 -1.91
N GLY A 108 10.99 -15.66 -0.66
CA GLY A 108 11.88 -14.92 0.23
C GLY A 108 11.11 -14.12 1.26
N GLU A 109 11.83 -13.44 2.15
CA GLU A 109 11.28 -12.73 3.32
C GLU A 109 10.18 -13.50 4.06
N SER A 110 10.27 -14.82 3.97
CA SER A 110 9.32 -15.70 4.60
C SER A 110 9.50 -15.67 6.12
N GLY A 111 8.39 -15.71 6.82
CA GLY A 111 8.39 -15.83 8.26
C GLY A 111 8.88 -17.23 8.73
N ARG A 112 8.27 -17.73 9.80
CA ARG A 112 8.62 -19.04 10.34
C ARG A 112 8.20 -20.16 9.39
N TRP A 113 9.05 -21.21 9.27
CA TRP A 113 8.71 -22.44 8.57
C TRP A 113 7.31 -22.96 9.00
N PRO A 114 6.46 -23.40 8.07
CA PRO A 114 6.71 -23.75 6.66
C PRO A 114 6.51 -22.62 5.63
N SER A 115 6.39 -21.35 6.03
CA SER A 115 6.29 -20.24 5.10
C SER A 115 7.51 -20.18 4.19
N ARG A 116 7.30 -19.96 2.89
CA ARG A 116 8.37 -19.92 1.87
C ARG A 116 8.46 -18.60 1.13
N GLY A 117 7.48 -17.72 1.33
CA GLY A 117 7.39 -16.47 0.63
C GLY A 117 6.64 -15.41 1.40
N LEU A 118 6.59 -14.22 0.84
CA LEU A 118 5.76 -13.13 1.30
C LEU A 118 4.50 -13.04 0.42
N TYR A 119 3.34 -13.02 1.07
CA TYR A 119 2.02 -13.12 0.42
C TYR A 119 1.24 -11.79 0.51
N THR A 120 1.95 -10.67 0.42
CA THR A 120 1.36 -9.31 0.47
C THR A 120 1.02 -8.74 -0.89
N GLY A 121 1.30 -9.48 -1.96
CA GLY A 121 1.05 -9.06 -3.33
C GLY A 121 -0.41 -8.74 -3.64
N LEU A 122 -0.64 -7.81 -4.57
CA LEU A 122 -1.93 -7.62 -5.23
C LEU A 122 -2.26 -8.79 -6.15
N LEU A 123 -1.22 -9.41 -6.69
CA LEU A 123 -1.26 -10.60 -7.52
C LEU A 123 -0.60 -11.76 -6.77
N ASP A 124 -1.01 -12.97 -7.08
CA ASP A 124 -0.35 -14.19 -6.60
C ASP A 124 0.90 -14.54 -7.42
N PHE A 125 1.55 -15.67 -7.12
CA PHE A 125 2.72 -16.15 -7.86
C PHE A 125 2.46 -16.44 -9.34
N GLY A 126 1.21 -16.71 -9.71
CA GLY A 126 0.79 -16.95 -11.10
C GLY A 126 0.37 -15.65 -11.81
N SER A 127 0.52 -14.51 -11.14
CA SER A 127 0.05 -13.19 -11.62
C SER A 127 -1.48 -13.06 -11.72
N PHE A 128 -2.23 -13.87 -10.98
CA PHE A 128 -3.68 -13.73 -10.88
C PHE A 128 -4.04 -12.70 -9.79
N PRO A 129 -5.03 -11.84 -10.04
CA PRO A 129 -5.47 -10.86 -9.05
C PRO A 129 -6.00 -11.53 -7.77
N LYS A 130 -5.50 -11.09 -6.63
CA LYS A 130 -6.02 -11.44 -5.31
C LYS A 130 -7.13 -10.44 -4.91
N PRO A 131 -7.90 -10.69 -3.84
CA PRO A 131 -8.94 -9.76 -3.39
C PRO A 131 -8.46 -8.30 -3.29
N ARG A 132 -7.28 -8.07 -2.69
CA ARG A 132 -6.68 -6.74 -2.59
C ARG A 132 -6.25 -6.16 -3.94
N GLY A 133 -5.97 -7.00 -4.94
CA GLY A 133 -5.76 -6.57 -6.31
C GLY A 133 -7.03 -6.04 -6.95
N HIS A 134 -8.15 -6.74 -6.76
CA HIS A 134 -9.47 -6.27 -7.20
C HIS A 134 -9.90 -4.99 -6.48
N PHE A 135 -9.62 -4.89 -5.17
CA PHE A 135 -9.84 -3.66 -4.42
C PHE A 135 -9.07 -2.48 -5.03
N ARG A 136 -7.77 -2.64 -5.29
CA ARG A 136 -6.98 -1.57 -5.91
C ARG A 136 -7.41 -1.26 -7.35
N ALA A 137 -7.80 -2.27 -8.13
CA ALA A 137 -8.35 -2.06 -9.47
C ALA A 137 -9.63 -1.20 -9.44
N SER A 138 -10.50 -1.39 -8.44
CA SER A 138 -11.70 -0.57 -8.28
C SER A 138 -11.43 0.91 -7.98
N LEU A 139 -10.21 1.24 -7.51
CA LEU A 139 -9.79 2.63 -7.27
C LEU A 139 -9.12 3.28 -8.49
N TRP A 140 -8.47 2.48 -9.34
CA TRP A 140 -7.60 2.99 -10.41
C TRP A 140 -8.13 2.80 -11.83
N CYS A 141 -8.95 1.75 -12.07
CA CYS A 141 -9.41 1.47 -13.40
C CYS A 141 -10.52 2.43 -13.84
N GLU A 142 -10.44 2.92 -15.06
CA GLU A 142 -11.52 3.68 -15.69
C GLU A 142 -12.63 2.76 -16.19
N ASN A 143 -12.26 1.55 -16.65
CA ASN A 143 -13.22 0.53 -17.04
C ASN A 143 -14.00 0.01 -15.83
N PRO A 144 -15.27 -0.39 -16.01
CA PRO A 144 -16.05 -0.96 -14.93
C PRO A 144 -15.38 -2.19 -14.30
N VAL A 145 -15.22 -2.15 -12.99
CA VAL A 145 -14.68 -3.25 -12.18
C VAL A 145 -15.76 -3.66 -11.18
N THR A 146 -16.01 -4.94 -11.04
CA THR A 146 -16.87 -5.49 -10.01
C THR A 146 -16.29 -6.83 -9.53
N TYR A 147 -16.09 -6.93 -8.24
CA TYR A 147 -15.63 -8.15 -7.58
C TYR A 147 -16.43 -8.34 -6.29
N ALA A 148 -16.93 -9.54 -6.04
CA ALA A 148 -17.63 -9.89 -4.81
C ALA A 148 -16.86 -10.99 -4.08
N GLY A 149 -16.53 -10.74 -2.84
CA GLY A 149 -15.83 -11.69 -1.99
C GLY A 149 -16.43 -11.76 -0.59
N THR A 150 -15.99 -12.72 0.18
CA THR A 150 -16.50 -12.96 1.53
C THR A 150 -15.36 -13.28 2.49
N TYR A 151 -15.64 -13.08 3.78
CA TYR A 151 -14.79 -13.57 4.87
C TYR A 151 -15.60 -13.76 6.15
N PRO A 152 -15.20 -14.72 7.02
CA PRO A 152 -15.86 -14.90 8.32
C PRO A 152 -15.56 -13.72 9.24
N VAL A 153 -16.58 -13.27 9.96
CA VAL A 153 -16.47 -12.15 10.90
C VAL A 153 -16.65 -12.67 12.32
N TYR A 154 -15.66 -12.41 13.16
CA TYR A 154 -15.85 -12.56 14.59
C TYR A 154 -16.50 -11.29 15.16
N VAL A 155 -17.74 -11.43 15.62
CA VAL A 155 -18.42 -10.36 16.33
C VAL A 155 -18.05 -10.46 17.80
N ASN A 156 -17.31 -9.46 18.33
CA ASN A 156 -17.03 -9.40 19.75
C ASN A 156 -18.34 -9.09 20.51
N PRO A 157 -18.84 -9.98 21.38
CA PRO A 157 -20.10 -9.74 22.09
C PRO A 157 -20.10 -8.50 22.99
N LYS A 158 -18.91 -8.05 23.42
CA LYS A 158 -18.75 -6.86 24.28
C LYS A 158 -18.63 -5.56 23.50
N HIS A 159 -18.22 -5.66 22.23
CA HIS A 159 -17.96 -4.52 21.36
C HIS A 159 -18.40 -4.85 19.93
N PRO A 160 -19.72 -5.02 19.71
CA PRO A 160 -20.26 -5.39 18.40
C PRO A 160 -20.06 -4.30 17.33
N GLU A 161 -19.81 -3.08 17.74
CA GLU A 161 -19.48 -1.94 16.88
C GLU A 161 -18.05 -2.00 16.31
N HIS A 162 -17.16 -2.76 16.92
CA HIS A 162 -15.79 -2.91 16.45
C HIS A 162 -15.73 -3.92 15.30
N VAL A 163 -15.84 -3.42 14.10
CA VAL A 163 -15.79 -4.23 12.88
C VAL A 163 -14.44 -4.07 12.21
N PHE A 164 -13.69 -5.16 12.11
CA PHE A 164 -12.48 -5.19 11.31
C PHE A 164 -12.84 -5.36 9.82
N LEU A 165 -12.36 -4.44 8.99
CA LEU A 165 -12.49 -4.51 7.53
C LEU A 165 -11.24 -5.12 6.94
N SER A 166 -11.37 -6.28 6.31
CA SER A 166 -10.27 -6.95 5.62
C SER A 166 -10.35 -6.69 4.12
N PRO A 167 -9.23 -6.30 3.46
CA PRO A 167 -9.18 -6.26 2.00
C PRO A 167 -9.09 -7.65 1.36
N ASP A 168 -8.95 -8.71 2.16
CA ASP A 168 -8.78 -10.09 1.70
C ASP A 168 -10.12 -10.85 1.74
N ALA A 169 -11.12 -10.33 1.05
CA ALA A 169 -12.43 -10.98 0.88
C ALA A 169 -12.38 -11.90 -0.35
N TRP A 170 -12.19 -13.19 -0.15
CA TRP A 170 -12.08 -14.18 -1.22
C TRP A 170 -13.44 -14.52 -1.82
N ASP A 171 -13.47 -14.95 -3.06
CA ASP A 171 -14.68 -15.41 -3.78
C ASP A 171 -15.10 -16.85 -3.38
N ILE A 172 -14.90 -17.18 -2.12
CA ILE A 172 -15.22 -18.47 -1.51
C ILE A 172 -16.48 -18.32 -0.68
N TRP A 173 -17.48 -19.18 -0.94
CA TRP A 173 -18.81 -19.11 -0.31
C TRP A 173 -19.15 -20.37 0.52
N ASN A 174 -18.15 -21.18 0.84
CA ASN A 174 -18.30 -22.41 1.60
C ASN A 174 -18.04 -22.14 3.09
N TYR A 175 -19.11 -22.06 3.87
CA TYR A 175 -19.06 -21.77 5.29
C TYR A 175 -19.92 -22.76 6.09
N ASP A 176 -19.59 -22.92 7.36
CA ASP A 176 -20.37 -23.75 8.27
C ASP A 176 -21.64 -23.02 8.73
N GLU A 177 -22.65 -23.82 9.12
CA GLU A 177 -23.90 -23.28 9.65
C GLU A 177 -23.63 -22.45 10.93
N GLY A 178 -24.26 -21.29 11.03
CA GLY A 178 -24.12 -20.37 12.17
C GLY A 178 -22.91 -19.44 12.11
N GLN A 179 -22.05 -19.53 11.10
CA GLN A 179 -20.97 -18.54 10.91
C GLN A 179 -21.53 -17.19 10.42
N ASN A 180 -21.02 -16.11 11.03
CA ASN A 180 -21.29 -14.76 10.54
C ASN A 180 -20.32 -14.45 9.41
N ILE A 181 -20.85 -14.11 8.25
CA ILE A 181 -20.06 -13.85 7.03
C ILE A 181 -20.29 -12.43 6.58
N ARG A 182 -19.20 -11.75 6.26
CA ARG A 182 -19.26 -10.47 5.56
C ARG A 182 -19.16 -10.69 4.06
N VAL A 183 -20.08 -10.09 3.33
CA VAL A 183 -20.00 -9.96 1.88
C VAL A 183 -19.45 -8.58 1.55
N VAL A 184 -18.47 -8.53 0.69
CA VAL A 184 -17.78 -7.29 0.25
C VAL A 184 -17.87 -7.20 -1.26
N CYS A 185 -18.15 -6.00 -1.75
CA CYS A 185 -18.12 -5.69 -3.17
C CYS A 185 -17.11 -4.58 -3.42
N TYR A 186 -16.09 -4.86 -4.24
CA TYR A 186 -15.16 -3.84 -4.74
C TYR A 186 -15.62 -3.42 -6.14
N THR A 187 -15.98 -2.16 -6.30
CA THR A 187 -16.48 -1.65 -7.57
C THR A 187 -16.24 -0.15 -7.72
N ASN A 188 -16.00 0.29 -8.95
CA ASN A 188 -16.01 1.70 -9.35
C ASN A 188 -17.36 2.13 -9.96
N ALA A 189 -18.34 1.22 -10.01
CA ALA A 189 -19.69 1.55 -10.44
C ALA A 189 -20.42 2.42 -9.41
N PRO A 190 -21.34 3.30 -9.83
CA PRO A 190 -22.08 4.19 -8.94
C PRO A 190 -23.02 3.47 -7.98
N GLN A 191 -23.39 2.25 -8.26
CA GLN A 191 -24.29 1.43 -7.43
C GLN A 191 -23.93 -0.04 -7.53
N ALA A 192 -24.09 -0.77 -6.43
CA ALA A 192 -23.98 -2.22 -6.39
C ALA A 192 -25.30 -2.80 -5.86
N ARG A 193 -25.71 -3.94 -6.41
CA ARG A 193 -26.89 -4.69 -5.96
C ARG A 193 -26.49 -6.12 -5.64
N LEU A 194 -26.78 -6.54 -4.42
CA LEU A 194 -26.62 -7.93 -4.02
C LEU A 194 -27.95 -8.67 -4.22
N LEU A 195 -27.89 -9.80 -4.92
CA LEU A 195 -29.03 -10.70 -5.10
C LEU A 195 -28.66 -12.07 -4.53
N LEU A 196 -29.47 -12.57 -3.63
CA LEU A 196 -29.35 -13.93 -3.13
C LEU A 196 -30.46 -14.79 -3.75
N CYS A 197 -30.07 -15.79 -4.55
CA CYS A 197 -31.00 -16.66 -5.29
C CYS A 197 -32.04 -15.85 -6.07
N LEU A 198 -31.66 -14.77 -6.72
CA LEU A 198 -32.54 -13.82 -7.43
C LEU A 198 -33.51 -13.05 -6.51
N LEU A 199 -33.44 -13.22 -5.20
CA LEU A 199 -34.20 -12.41 -4.25
C LEU A 199 -33.46 -11.07 -4.04
N TYR A 200 -34.25 -9.98 -4.06
CA TYR A 200 -33.75 -8.66 -3.84
C TYR A 200 -33.31 -8.45 -2.38
N THR A 201 -32.07 -8.04 -2.17
CA THR A 201 -31.61 -7.48 -0.90
C THR A 201 -31.39 -5.98 -1.08
N SER A 202 -31.62 -5.19 -0.04
CA SER A 202 -31.52 -3.73 -0.12
C SER A 202 -30.22 -3.27 -0.80
N PRO A 203 -30.25 -2.20 -1.62
CA PRO A 203 -29.03 -1.60 -2.13
C PRO A 203 -28.17 -1.12 -0.96
N SER A 204 -26.88 -1.42 -1.00
CA SER A 204 -25.92 -0.84 -0.05
C SER A 204 -25.71 0.63 -0.41
N PRO A 205 -25.80 1.57 0.54
CA PRO A 205 -25.30 2.91 0.32
C PRO A 205 -23.79 2.86 0.03
N ARG A 206 -23.29 3.84 -0.69
CA ARG A 206 -21.84 4.04 -0.82
C ARG A 206 -21.29 4.51 0.53
N ASP A 207 -20.29 3.86 1.02
CA ASP A 207 -19.39 4.37 2.05
C ASP A 207 -18.13 4.96 1.40
#